data_33862211b3838789bb5011f86252b251
#
_entry.id   33862211b3838789bb5011f86252b251
#
_cell.length_a   1.000
_cell.length_b   1.000
_cell.length_c   1.000
_cell.angle_alpha   90.00
_cell.angle_beta   90.00
_cell.angle_gamma   90.00
#
_symmetry.space_group_name_H-M   'P 1'
#
loop_
_entity.id
_entity.type
_entity.pdbx_description
1 polymer ?
#
loop_
_entity_poly.entity_id
_entity_poly.type
_entity_poly.pdbx_seq_one_letter_code
_entity_poly.pdbx_strand_id
1 'polypeptide(L)'
;MATGKGVIQGYTGAATVDSAHQIIVCAKAHGSGSEQSLLLPMIEQARAFASDTTVMTADAGYHSESNLARLADQGIPAPIADGLMRKRDERFKHQGKYKQGPDPLYDKTPKKPSASTGKFTPQDFRYDLATNSLICPAGKALYSNGSQRTT
;
A
#
# COMPACT_ATOMS: atom_id res chain seq x y z
N MET A 1 -13.64 -8.32 -9.86
CA MET A 1 -12.35 -7.77 -9.38
C MET A 1 -11.23 -8.75 -9.71
N ALA A 2 -10.10 -8.27 -10.21
CA ALA A 2 -8.90 -9.09 -10.37
C ALA A 2 -8.14 -9.14 -9.05
N THR A 3 -7.78 -10.32 -8.61
CA THR A 3 -6.98 -10.54 -7.39
C THR A 3 -5.78 -11.42 -7.72
N GLY A 4 -4.79 -11.49 -6.85
CA GLY A 4 -3.66 -12.44 -7.00
C GLY A 4 -4.07 -13.92 -7.07
N LYS A 5 -5.33 -14.24 -6.80
CA LYS A 5 -5.90 -15.59 -6.85
C LYS A 5 -6.86 -15.80 -8.01
N GLY A 6 -7.04 -14.80 -8.88
CA GLY A 6 -7.95 -14.87 -10.03
C GLY A 6 -8.98 -13.74 -10.05
N VAL A 7 -9.98 -13.87 -10.92
CA VAL A 7 -11.08 -12.90 -11.03
C VAL A 7 -12.23 -13.35 -10.14
N ILE A 8 -12.66 -12.47 -9.25
CA ILE A 8 -13.83 -12.70 -8.40
C ILE A 8 -14.92 -11.66 -8.70
N GLN A 9 -16.17 -12.04 -8.59
CA GLN A 9 -17.27 -11.08 -8.52
C GLN A 9 -17.39 -10.58 -7.09
N GLY A 10 -17.41 -9.27 -6.93
CA GLY A 10 -17.51 -8.67 -5.60
C GLY A 10 -17.41 -7.16 -5.64
N TYR A 11 -17.69 -6.56 -4.50
CA TYR A 11 -17.59 -5.13 -4.29
C TYR A 11 -16.55 -4.86 -3.20
N THR A 12 -15.87 -3.73 -3.31
CA THR A 12 -15.04 -3.19 -2.22
C THR A 12 -15.91 -2.27 -1.39
N GLY A 13 -16.11 -2.61 -0.11
CA GLY A 13 -16.75 -1.73 0.86
C GLY A 13 -15.73 -0.78 1.47
N ALA A 14 -15.97 0.52 1.39
CA ALA A 14 -15.19 1.54 2.09
C ALA A 14 -16.09 2.23 3.13
N ALA A 15 -15.57 2.45 4.34
CA ALA A 15 -16.27 3.15 5.40
C ALA A 15 -15.32 4.12 6.10
N THR A 16 -15.82 5.27 6.48
CA THR A 16 -15.16 6.22 7.37
C THR A 16 -15.82 6.18 8.73
N VAL A 17 -15.04 6.07 9.77
CA VAL A 17 -15.50 5.88 11.14
C VAL A 17 -14.94 6.99 12.01
N ASP A 18 -15.78 7.56 12.87
CA ASP A 18 -15.37 8.47 13.94
C ASP A 18 -14.60 7.69 15.01
N SER A 19 -13.43 8.20 15.41
CA SER A 19 -12.56 7.53 16.38
C SER A 19 -13.09 7.63 17.82
N ALA A 20 -13.84 8.65 18.15
CA ALA A 20 -14.32 8.89 19.52
C ALA A 20 -15.47 7.94 19.90
N HIS A 21 -16.40 7.72 18.98
CA HIS A 21 -17.62 6.95 19.27
C HIS A 21 -17.76 5.70 18.39
N GLN A 22 -16.81 5.46 17.47
CA GLN A 22 -16.82 4.33 16.53
C GLN A 22 -18.08 4.32 15.64
N ILE A 23 -18.61 5.51 15.32
CA ILE A 23 -19.77 5.68 14.46
C ILE A 23 -19.32 5.73 13.00
N ILE A 24 -19.98 4.98 12.14
CA ILE A 24 -19.78 5.07 10.69
C ILE A 24 -20.41 6.37 10.20
N VAL A 25 -19.58 7.32 9.78
CA VAL A 25 -20.02 8.63 9.27
C VAL A 25 -20.30 8.59 7.77
N CYS A 26 -19.62 7.74 7.02
CA CYS A 26 -19.99 7.41 5.65
C CYS A 26 -19.55 6.00 5.28
N ALA A 27 -20.29 5.38 4.35
CA ALA A 27 -19.96 4.07 3.79
C ALA A 27 -20.42 3.99 2.34
N LYS A 28 -19.63 3.31 1.51
CA LYS A 28 -19.96 3.11 0.10
C LYS A 28 -19.39 1.79 -0.43
N ALA A 29 -20.18 1.13 -1.27
CA ALA A 29 -19.74 -0.03 -2.02
C ALA A 29 -19.27 0.38 -3.42
N HIS A 30 -18.12 -0.15 -3.85
CA HIS A 30 -17.50 0.14 -5.13
C HIS A 30 -17.25 -1.17 -5.90
N GLY A 31 -17.50 -1.15 -7.21
CA GLY A 31 -17.23 -2.28 -8.09
C GLY A 31 -15.77 -2.41 -8.53
N SER A 32 -14.88 -1.55 -8.04
CA SER A 32 -13.44 -1.58 -8.35
C SER A 32 -12.65 -2.36 -7.32
N GLY A 33 -11.59 -3.04 -7.76
CA GLY A 33 -10.70 -3.78 -6.86
C GLY A 33 -9.57 -2.93 -6.25
N SER A 34 -9.41 -1.67 -6.68
CA SER A 34 -8.37 -0.77 -6.17
C SER A 34 -8.93 0.12 -5.07
N GLU A 35 -8.42 -0.04 -3.86
CA GLU A 35 -8.78 0.79 -2.71
C GLU A 35 -8.18 2.19 -2.78
N GLN A 36 -7.01 2.34 -3.42
CA GLN A 36 -6.29 3.61 -3.48
C GLN A 36 -7.14 4.74 -4.06
N SER A 37 -7.91 4.46 -5.12
CA SER A 37 -8.77 5.46 -5.76
C SER A 37 -9.98 5.88 -4.93
N LEU A 38 -10.27 5.18 -3.85
CA LEU A 38 -11.44 5.44 -3.00
C LEU A 38 -11.16 6.44 -1.87
N LEU A 39 -9.89 6.71 -1.55
CA LEU A 39 -9.50 7.56 -0.42
C LEU A 39 -10.12 8.96 -0.51
N LEU A 40 -9.83 9.67 -1.57
CA LEU A 40 -10.28 11.06 -1.71
C LEU A 40 -11.80 11.20 -1.78
N PRO A 41 -12.53 10.37 -2.54
CA PRO A 41 -13.99 10.37 -2.50
C PRO A 41 -14.58 10.11 -1.11
N MET A 42 -13.95 9.25 -0.30
CA MET A 42 -14.41 8.98 1.06
C MET A 42 -14.12 10.14 2.01
N ILE A 43 -12.95 10.77 1.89
CA ILE A 43 -12.60 11.96 2.64
C ILE A 43 -13.58 13.11 2.33
N GLU A 44 -13.89 13.33 1.06
CA GLU A 44 -14.81 14.38 0.65
C GLU A 44 -16.22 14.17 1.24
N GLN A 45 -16.70 12.94 1.27
CA GLN A 45 -17.99 12.63 1.91
C GLN A 45 -17.93 12.81 3.44
N ALA A 46 -16.80 12.50 4.06
CA ALA A 46 -16.64 12.65 5.50
C ALA A 46 -16.46 14.10 5.95
N ARG A 47 -16.14 15.03 5.05
CA ARG A 47 -15.91 16.45 5.37
C ARG A 47 -17.07 17.11 6.09
N ALA A 48 -18.30 16.72 5.79
CA ALA A 48 -19.49 17.26 6.48
C ALA A 48 -19.50 16.97 8.00
N PHE A 49 -18.71 16.00 8.45
CA PHE A 49 -18.59 15.57 9.84
C PHE A 49 -17.22 15.92 10.44
N ALA A 50 -16.36 16.58 9.68
CA ALA A 50 -15.02 16.97 10.09
C ALA A 50 -14.97 18.43 10.54
N SER A 51 -14.07 18.73 11.46
CA SER A 51 -13.67 20.09 11.84
C SER A 51 -12.29 20.42 11.24
N ASP A 52 -11.86 21.67 11.36
CA ASP A 52 -10.54 22.13 10.90
C ASP A 52 -9.36 21.40 11.59
N THR A 53 -9.62 20.83 12.77
CA THR A 53 -8.62 20.07 13.53
C THR A 53 -8.71 18.55 13.31
N THR A 54 -9.63 18.08 12.47
CA THR A 54 -9.82 16.65 12.22
C THR A 54 -8.66 16.09 11.41
N VAL A 55 -8.01 15.05 11.94
CA VAL A 55 -6.98 14.29 11.25
C VAL A 55 -7.61 13.05 10.63
N MET A 56 -7.48 12.90 9.32
CA MET A 56 -7.95 11.71 8.61
C MET A 56 -6.87 10.63 8.61
N THR A 57 -7.20 9.41 8.99
CA THR A 57 -6.25 8.29 8.92
C THR A 57 -6.78 7.20 8.00
N ALA A 58 -5.91 6.53 7.30
CA ALA A 58 -6.25 5.40 6.47
C ALA A 58 -5.19 4.30 6.57
N ASP A 59 -5.56 3.08 6.22
CA ASP A 59 -4.61 1.97 6.22
C ASP A 59 -3.62 2.05 5.05
N ALA A 60 -2.63 1.15 5.06
CA ALA A 60 -1.58 1.11 4.05
C ALA A 60 -2.08 0.76 2.64
N GLY A 61 -3.29 0.23 2.51
CA GLY A 61 -3.92 -0.06 1.21
C GLY A 61 -4.22 1.22 0.41
N TYR A 62 -4.44 2.33 1.10
CA TYR A 62 -4.69 3.64 0.50
C TYR A 62 -3.43 4.44 0.18
N HIS A 63 -2.26 3.95 0.61
CA HIS A 63 -1.00 4.65 0.39
C HIS A 63 -0.62 4.66 -1.09
N SER A 64 -0.55 5.84 -1.68
CA SER A 64 0.01 6.08 -3.00
C SER A 64 0.58 7.48 -3.09
N GLU A 65 1.60 7.68 -3.93
CA GLU A 65 2.20 8.99 -4.15
C GLU A 65 1.14 10.01 -4.60
N SER A 66 0.25 9.61 -5.50
CA SER A 66 -0.85 10.45 -5.99
C SER A 66 -1.79 10.89 -4.87
N ASN A 67 -2.18 9.97 -3.97
CA ASN A 67 -3.05 10.32 -2.84
C ASN A 67 -2.36 11.28 -1.88
N LEU A 68 -1.09 11.02 -1.54
CA LEU A 68 -0.32 11.89 -0.64
C LEU A 68 -0.14 13.29 -1.22
N ALA A 69 0.19 13.41 -2.50
CA ALA A 69 0.32 14.70 -3.17
C ALA A 69 -1.00 15.48 -3.12
N ARG A 70 -2.12 14.86 -3.47
CA ARG A 70 -3.43 15.52 -3.46
C ARG A 70 -3.91 15.92 -2.06
N LEU A 71 -3.61 15.11 -1.05
CA LEU A 71 -3.91 15.46 0.34
C LEU A 71 -3.08 16.68 0.78
N ALA A 72 -1.80 16.72 0.42
CA ALA A 72 -0.92 17.86 0.70
C ALA A 72 -1.41 19.13 -0.01
N ASP A 73 -1.74 19.04 -1.30
CA ASP A 73 -2.27 20.16 -2.10
C ASP A 73 -3.58 20.73 -1.51
N GLN A 74 -4.40 19.88 -0.92
CA GLN A 74 -5.65 20.29 -0.28
C GLN A 74 -5.50 20.68 1.19
N GLY A 75 -4.29 20.62 1.75
CA GLY A 75 -4.01 20.93 3.15
C GLY A 75 -4.70 19.98 4.14
N ILE A 76 -5.00 18.74 3.73
CA ILE A 76 -5.69 17.76 4.58
C ILE A 76 -4.66 16.96 5.37
N PRO A 77 -4.61 17.06 6.71
CA PRO A 77 -3.71 16.27 7.53
C PRO A 77 -4.18 14.81 7.56
N ALA A 78 -3.48 13.95 6.80
CA ALA A 78 -3.85 12.54 6.66
C ALA A 78 -2.62 11.63 6.73
N PRO A 79 -2.17 11.24 7.94
CA PRO A 79 -1.11 10.25 8.08
C PRO A 79 -1.58 8.87 7.61
N ILE A 80 -0.92 8.35 6.57
CA ILE A 80 -1.18 7.04 5.99
C ILE A 80 0.13 6.24 6.03
N ALA A 81 0.09 5.07 6.68
CA ALA A 81 1.26 4.20 6.74
C ALA A 81 1.59 3.63 5.36
N ASP A 82 2.87 3.63 4.98
CA ASP A 82 3.29 2.87 3.81
C ASP A 82 3.36 1.36 4.08
N GLY A 83 3.35 0.54 3.04
CA GLY A 83 3.33 -0.92 3.14
C GLY A 83 4.55 -1.55 3.85
N LEU A 84 5.63 -0.80 4.07
CA LEU A 84 6.83 -1.25 4.75
C LEU A 84 6.95 -0.70 6.18
N MET A 85 6.02 0.13 6.65
CA MET A 85 6.08 0.78 7.95
C MET A 85 6.31 -0.25 9.07
N ARG A 86 5.54 -1.34 9.09
CA ARG A 86 5.66 -2.39 10.10
C ARG A 86 7.01 -3.12 10.09
N LYS A 87 7.70 -3.16 8.95
CA LYS A 87 9.03 -3.78 8.86
C LYS A 87 10.13 -2.88 9.40
N ARG A 88 9.91 -1.57 9.37
CA ARG A 88 10.88 -0.57 9.84
C ARG A 88 10.70 -0.23 11.33
N ASP A 89 9.51 -0.37 11.86
CA ASP A 89 9.17 0.00 13.22
C ASP A 89 9.43 -1.16 14.18
N GLU A 90 10.32 -0.94 15.14
CA GLU A 90 10.74 -1.91 16.15
C GLU A 90 9.55 -2.47 16.96
N ARG A 91 8.50 -1.67 17.16
CA ARG A 91 7.28 -2.09 17.86
C ARG A 91 6.60 -3.29 17.22
N PHE A 92 6.80 -3.49 15.92
CA PHE A 92 6.19 -4.58 15.16
C PHE A 92 7.12 -5.77 14.89
N LYS A 93 8.37 -5.72 15.37
CA LYS A 93 9.40 -6.76 15.17
C LYS A 93 8.93 -8.19 15.49
N HIS A 94 8.10 -8.32 16.51
CA HIS A 94 7.62 -9.60 17.01
C HIS A 94 6.19 -9.96 16.61
N GLN A 95 5.53 -9.19 15.76
CA GLN A 95 4.14 -9.47 15.34
C GLN A 95 3.94 -10.86 14.72
N GLY A 96 4.96 -11.40 14.08
CA GLY A 96 4.92 -12.75 13.50
C GLY A 96 4.91 -13.87 14.54
N LYS A 97 5.35 -13.62 15.78
CA LYS A 97 5.46 -14.61 16.85
C LYS A 97 4.10 -15.19 17.28
N TYR A 98 3.05 -14.40 17.12
CA TYR A 98 1.69 -14.77 17.54
C TYR A 98 0.79 -15.17 16.38
N LYS A 99 1.32 -15.25 15.16
CA LYS A 99 0.55 -15.82 14.06
C LYS A 99 0.34 -17.28 14.36
N GLN A 100 -0.91 -17.68 14.45
CA GLN A 100 -1.27 -19.09 14.53
C GLN A 100 -0.62 -19.85 13.35
N GLY A 101 -0.22 -21.09 13.60
CA GLY A 101 0.28 -21.96 12.55
C GLY A 101 -0.68 -22.03 11.35
N PRO A 102 -0.24 -22.53 10.21
CA PRO A 102 -1.09 -22.64 9.03
C PRO A 102 -2.39 -23.37 9.40
N ASP A 103 -3.52 -22.79 8.99
CA ASP A 103 -4.82 -23.42 9.18
C ASP A 103 -4.80 -24.82 8.58
N PRO A 104 -5.08 -25.89 9.37
CA PRO A 104 -5.06 -27.27 8.85
C PRO A 104 -6.04 -27.50 7.70
N LEU A 105 -7.09 -26.68 7.57
CA LEU A 105 -8.04 -26.72 6.47
C LEU A 105 -7.47 -26.13 5.16
N TYR A 106 -6.41 -25.34 5.24
CA TYR A 106 -5.66 -24.88 4.09
C TYR A 106 -4.40 -25.72 3.95
N ASP A 107 -4.48 -26.78 3.17
CA ASP A 107 -3.32 -27.60 2.77
C ASP A 107 -2.36 -26.75 1.90
N LYS A 108 -1.75 -25.78 2.53
CA LYS A 108 -0.58 -25.10 1.99
C LYS A 108 0.62 -25.94 2.35
N THR A 109 0.85 -27.01 1.60
CA THR A 109 2.19 -27.63 1.58
C THR A 109 3.21 -26.50 1.59
N PRO A 110 4.10 -26.42 2.60
CA PRO A 110 5.11 -25.40 2.60
C PRO A 110 5.85 -25.50 1.28
N LYS A 111 5.71 -24.51 0.41
CA LYS A 111 6.57 -24.42 -0.77
C LYS A 111 7.96 -24.55 -0.22
N LYS A 112 8.68 -25.65 -0.56
CA LYS A 112 10.11 -25.76 -0.29
C LYS A 112 10.68 -24.39 -0.55
N PRO A 113 11.47 -23.80 0.39
CA PRO A 113 12.11 -22.55 0.10
C PRO A 113 12.78 -22.75 -1.24
N SER A 114 12.30 -22.11 -2.30
CA SER A 114 13.03 -22.10 -3.56
C SER A 114 14.37 -21.60 -3.14
N ALA A 115 15.42 -22.39 -3.36
CA ALA A 115 16.77 -21.93 -3.14
C ALA A 115 16.76 -20.52 -3.69
N SER A 116 16.98 -19.54 -2.81
CA SER A 116 16.97 -18.16 -3.20
C SER A 116 18.05 -18.03 -4.25
N THR A 117 17.68 -18.22 -5.51
CA THR A 117 18.50 -17.78 -6.62
C THR A 117 18.70 -16.31 -6.30
N GLY A 118 19.91 -15.97 -5.85
CA GLY A 118 20.26 -14.72 -5.25
C GLY A 118 19.69 -13.57 -6.05
N LYS A 119 18.53 -13.06 -5.62
CA LYS A 119 17.97 -11.87 -6.21
C LYS A 119 18.85 -10.72 -5.76
N PHE A 120 19.34 -9.98 -6.70
CA PHE A 120 20.10 -8.79 -6.43
C PHE A 120 19.25 -7.82 -5.57
N THR A 121 19.87 -7.21 -4.61
CA THR A 121 19.30 -6.15 -3.78
C THR A 121 19.62 -4.80 -4.41
N PRO A 122 18.92 -3.71 -4.06
CA PRO A 122 19.23 -2.37 -4.58
C PRO A 122 20.70 -1.97 -4.37
N GLN A 123 21.35 -2.45 -3.32
CA GLN A 123 22.75 -2.15 -3.00
C GLN A 123 23.75 -2.82 -3.97
N ASP A 124 23.32 -3.85 -4.69
CA ASP A 124 24.15 -4.54 -5.66
C ASP A 124 24.25 -3.77 -6.98
N PHE A 125 23.44 -2.73 -7.17
CA PHE A 125 23.43 -1.92 -8.38
C PHE A 125 24.22 -0.63 -8.17
N ARG A 126 25.05 -0.28 -9.14
CA ARG A 126 25.83 0.96 -9.14
C ARG A 126 25.14 2.01 -10.00
N TYR A 127 24.92 3.20 -9.46
CA TYR A 127 24.42 4.33 -10.25
C TYR A 127 25.55 5.00 -11.02
N ASP A 128 25.36 5.21 -12.30
CA ASP A 128 26.28 5.90 -13.19
C ASP A 128 25.72 7.30 -13.49
N LEU A 129 26.37 8.31 -12.96
CA LEU A 129 25.97 9.71 -13.12
C LEU A 129 26.13 10.20 -14.58
N ALA A 130 27.12 9.68 -15.32
CA ALA A 130 27.39 10.13 -16.69
C ALA A 130 26.29 9.71 -17.66
N THR A 131 25.73 8.52 -17.46
CA THR A 131 24.69 7.96 -18.33
C THR A 131 23.30 8.02 -17.69
N ASN A 132 23.19 8.53 -16.45
CA ASN A 132 21.95 8.56 -15.66
C ASN A 132 21.24 7.19 -15.64
N SER A 133 22.02 6.12 -15.45
CA SER A 133 21.54 4.74 -15.48
C SER A 133 22.07 3.93 -14.32
N LEU A 134 21.37 2.84 -13.98
CA LEU A 134 21.85 1.85 -13.02
C LEU A 134 22.60 0.73 -13.76
N ILE A 135 23.77 0.38 -13.26
CA ILE A 135 24.57 -0.74 -13.76
C ILE A 135 24.29 -1.95 -12.86
N CYS A 136 23.84 -3.06 -13.47
CA CYS A 136 23.63 -4.30 -12.74
C CYS A 136 24.96 -4.99 -12.38
N PRO A 137 24.99 -5.93 -11.43
CA PRO A 137 26.21 -6.66 -11.05
C PRO A 137 26.90 -7.41 -12.21
N ALA A 138 26.16 -7.71 -13.27
CA ALA A 138 26.71 -8.29 -14.50
C ALA A 138 27.27 -7.24 -15.48
N GLY A 139 27.41 -5.98 -15.07
CA GLY A 139 27.97 -4.89 -15.87
C GLY A 139 27.04 -4.33 -16.95
N LYS A 140 25.77 -4.70 -16.95
CA LYS A 140 24.81 -4.20 -17.95
C LYS A 140 24.06 -2.98 -17.44
N ALA A 141 23.98 -1.95 -18.28
CA ALA A 141 23.15 -0.78 -17.97
C ALA A 141 21.66 -1.15 -18.03
N LEU A 142 20.91 -0.71 -17.02
CA LEU A 142 19.46 -0.83 -16.99
C LEU A 142 18.88 0.41 -17.69
N TYR A 143 17.90 0.19 -18.53
CA TYR A 143 17.13 1.26 -19.14
C TYR A 143 15.77 1.40 -18.42
N SER A 144 15.31 2.61 -18.31
CA SER A 144 13.94 2.86 -17.85
C SER A 144 12.97 2.49 -18.98
N ASN A 145 12.07 1.54 -18.73
CA ASN A 145 10.97 1.23 -19.66
C ASN A 145 9.82 2.24 -19.59
N GLY A 146 10.10 3.42 -18.98
CA GLY A 146 9.14 4.49 -18.87
C GLY A 146 7.94 4.11 -18.02
N SER A 147 8.07 4.15 -16.71
CA SER A 147 6.86 4.37 -15.91
C SER A 147 6.34 5.75 -16.31
N GLN A 148 5.21 5.79 -17.01
CA GLN A 148 4.55 7.03 -17.33
C GLN A 148 4.29 7.77 -16.01
N ARG A 149 5.00 8.87 -15.80
CA ARG A 149 4.49 9.91 -14.93
C ARG A 149 3.25 10.45 -15.64
N THR A 150 2.10 10.01 -15.21
CA THR A 150 0.87 10.72 -15.53
C THR A 150 0.97 12.06 -14.81
N THR A 151 1.24 13.10 -15.57
CA THR A 151 1.05 14.51 -15.19
C THR A 151 -0.41 14.76 -14.87
#